data_ffd1b5077ba87159afccdc3babf5f66f
#
_entry.id   ffd1b5077ba87159afccdc3babf5f66f
#
_cell.length_a   1.000
_cell.length_b   1.000
_cell.length_c   1.000
_cell.angle_alpha   90.00
_cell.angle_beta   90.00
_cell.angle_gamma   90.00
#
_symmetry.space_group_name_H-M   'P 1'
#
loop_
_entity.id
_entity.type
_entity.pdbx_description
1 polymer ?
#
loop_
_entity_poly.entity_id
_entity_poly.type
_entity_poly.pdbx_seq_one_letter_code
_entity_poly.pdbx_strand_id
1 'polypeptide(L)'
;VRVQDCLIDNVHAPNCPALLRMTGTMANVDELDWLGKQLESFDRYELLQFNAAVERFGLSAADELIDLSFCAREVTVISDFSDLELVGKRHYLTVHGACDPKELENLDGKETALALISGQPGYVTRYGVVYDNGIKLEQAYDRKHLPPIWMPESCIMELKIRVTGEDDPKKQEWVQLPTSQIKLERAMLRAGIPSCGEMQMLVSDSRFPDEVDCTLDVEH
;
A
#
# COMPACT_ATOMS: atom_id res chain seq x y z
N VAL A 1 -1.69 20.45 17.09
CA VAL A 1 -1.49 21.01 15.72
C VAL A 1 -2.38 20.20 14.81
N ARG A 2 -3.41 20.79 14.20
CA ARG A 2 -4.16 20.09 13.15
C ARG A 2 -3.20 19.87 12.00
N VAL A 3 -3.06 18.63 11.55
CA VAL A 3 -2.39 18.32 10.29
C VAL A 3 -3.21 18.99 9.19
N GLN A 4 -2.64 20.00 8.54
CA GLN A 4 -3.34 20.73 7.49
C GLN A 4 -3.11 19.99 6.17
N ASP A 5 -4.18 19.84 5.39
CA ASP A 5 -4.07 19.42 4.01
C ASP A 5 -3.32 20.49 3.22
N CYS A 6 -2.51 20.07 2.29
CA CYS A 6 -1.78 20.93 1.37
C CYS A 6 -2.26 20.70 -0.07
N LEU A 7 -2.23 21.77 -0.86
CA LEU A 7 -2.44 21.68 -2.29
C LEU A 7 -1.17 21.10 -2.95
N ILE A 8 -1.33 20.12 -3.79
CA ILE A 8 -0.23 19.52 -4.55
C ILE A 8 -0.03 20.32 -5.83
N ASP A 9 0.99 21.18 -5.86
CA ASP A 9 1.29 22.00 -7.05
C ASP A 9 2.02 21.21 -8.13
N ASN A 10 2.87 20.27 -7.74
CA ASN A 10 3.64 19.45 -8.66
C ASN A 10 4.04 18.11 -8.03
N VAL A 11 4.13 17.07 -8.86
CA VAL A 11 4.56 15.73 -8.45
C VAL A 11 5.76 15.33 -9.31
N HIS A 12 6.82 14.83 -8.67
CA HIS A 12 7.97 14.23 -9.35
C HIS A 12 8.10 12.77 -8.88
N ALA A 13 7.58 11.85 -9.66
CA ALA A 13 7.58 10.43 -9.35
C ALA A 13 7.93 9.61 -10.61
N PRO A 14 9.23 9.52 -10.99
CA PRO A 14 9.64 8.90 -12.24
C PRO A 14 9.27 7.41 -12.32
N ASN A 15 9.26 6.70 -11.19
CA ASN A 15 8.90 5.28 -11.14
C ASN A 15 7.38 5.05 -11.02
N CYS A 16 6.62 6.09 -10.68
CA CYS A 16 5.16 6.01 -10.54
C CYS A 16 4.48 7.22 -11.21
N PRO A 17 4.50 7.30 -12.56
CA PRO A 17 3.95 8.45 -13.29
C PRO A 17 2.45 8.68 -13.08
N ALA A 18 1.71 7.67 -12.62
CA ALA A 18 0.29 7.82 -12.32
C ALA A 18 0.04 8.84 -11.19
N LEU A 19 0.99 9.03 -10.28
CA LEU A 19 0.90 10.04 -9.21
C LEU A 19 0.85 11.48 -9.74
N LEU A 20 1.24 11.75 -10.99
CA LEU A 20 1.05 13.06 -11.63
C LEU A 20 -0.41 13.51 -11.63
N ARG A 21 -1.36 12.58 -11.54
CA ARG A 21 -2.81 12.87 -11.46
C ARG A 21 -3.20 13.56 -10.15
N MET A 22 -2.36 13.49 -9.13
CA MET A 22 -2.56 14.19 -7.86
C MET A 22 -2.33 15.70 -7.96
N THR A 23 -1.68 16.18 -9.03
CA THR A 23 -1.46 17.61 -9.22
C THR A 23 -2.79 18.37 -9.23
N GLY A 24 -2.89 19.40 -8.39
CA GLY A 24 -4.11 20.18 -8.20
C GLY A 24 -5.09 19.59 -7.18
N THR A 25 -4.79 18.46 -6.55
CA THR A 25 -5.60 17.91 -5.46
C THR A 25 -5.10 18.34 -4.08
N MET A 26 -5.94 18.19 -3.08
CA MET A 26 -5.58 18.39 -1.68
C MET A 26 -5.19 17.04 -1.07
N ALA A 27 -4.12 17.00 -0.31
CA ALA A 27 -3.71 15.82 0.43
C ALA A 27 -3.05 16.18 1.76
N ASN A 28 -3.12 15.27 2.70
CA ASN A 28 -2.39 15.37 3.96
C ASN A 28 -0.94 14.90 3.75
N VAL A 29 0.02 15.59 4.36
CA VAL A 29 1.45 15.23 4.24
C VAL A 29 1.73 13.82 4.76
N ASP A 30 1.02 13.38 5.80
CA ASP A 30 1.19 12.02 6.34
C ASP A 30 0.65 10.95 5.37
N GLU A 31 -0.44 11.24 4.64
CA GLU A 31 -0.94 10.36 3.57
C GLU A 31 0.08 10.22 2.45
N LEU A 32 0.74 11.31 2.07
CA LEU A 32 1.78 11.30 1.03
C LEU A 32 3.03 10.52 1.48
N ASP A 33 3.47 10.71 2.73
CA ASP A 33 4.60 9.97 3.29
C ASP A 33 4.28 8.45 3.37
N TRP A 34 3.06 8.13 3.80
CA TRP A 34 2.59 6.75 3.86
C TRP A 34 2.55 6.12 2.47
N LEU A 35 1.91 6.80 1.50
CA LEU A 35 1.78 6.30 0.14
C LEU A 35 3.16 6.10 -0.52
N GLY A 36 4.09 7.03 -0.30
CA GLY A 36 5.45 6.91 -0.78
C GLY A 36 6.13 5.64 -0.27
N LYS A 37 6.07 5.39 1.04
CA LYS A 37 6.64 4.19 1.66
C LYS A 37 5.97 2.90 1.17
N GLN A 38 4.65 2.91 1.03
CA GLN A 38 3.92 1.76 0.49
C GLN A 38 4.37 1.42 -0.94
N LEU A 39 4.51 2.44 -1.79
CA LEU A 39 4.95 2.24 -3.18
C LEU A 39 6.43 1.88 -3.30
N GLU A 40 7.28 2.29 -2.35
CA GLU A 40 8.68 1.84 -2.26
C GLU A 40 8.80 0.33 -1.99
N SER A 41 7.81 -0.27 -1.34
CA SER A 41 7.76 -1.72 -1.11
C SER A 41 7.38 -2.53 -2.36
N PHE A 42 6.85 -1.88 -3.40
CA PHE A 42 6.39 -2.54 -4.61
C PHE A 42 7.55 -2.86 -5.53
N ASP A 43 7.51 -4.06 -6.11
CA ASP A 43 8.40 -4.42 -7.18
C ASP A 43 8.03 -3.69 -8.50
N ARG A 44 8.83 -3.90 -9.54
CA ARG A 44 8.60 -3.24 -10.84
C ARG A 44 7.25 -3.62 -11.46
N TYR A 45 6.81 -4.86 -11.29
CA TYR A 45 5.53 -5.31 -11.87
C TYR A 45 4.34 -4.80 -11.05
N GLU A 46 4.45 -4.81 -9.74
CA GLU A 46 3.45 -4.23 -8.84
C GLU A 46 3.26 -2.72 -9.07
N LEU A 47 4.35 -1.98 -9.28
CA LEU A 47 4.28 -0.57 -9.70
C LEU A 47 3.59 -0.40 -11.07
N LEU A 48 3.83 -1.31 -12.01
CA LEU A 48 3.13 -1.31 -13.30
C LEU A 48 1.62 -1.53 -13.11
N GLN A 49 1.24 -2.51 -12.28
CA GLN A 49 -0.15 -2.81 -11.96
C GLN A 49 -0.82 -1.60 -11.27
N PHE A 50 -0.17 -1.01 -10.29
CA PHE A 50 -0.66 0.19 -9.61
C PHE A 50 -0.87 1.35 -10.58
N ASN A 51 0.14 1.71 -11.36
CA ASN A 51 0.05 2.79 -12.35
C ASN A 51 -1.09 2.56 -13.34
N ALA A 52 -1.22 1.34 -13.84
CA ALA A 52 -2.25 0.97 -14.80
C ALA A 52 -3.67 1.01 -14.18
N ALA A 53 -3.80 0.56 -12.93
CA ALA A 53 -5.06 0.61 -12.19
C ALA A 53 -5.48 2.06 -11.88
N VAL A 54 -4.54 2.93 -11.46
CA VAL A 54 -4.82 4.37 -11.28
C VAL A 54 -5.40 4.99 -12.55
N GLU A 55 -4.83 4.67 -13.73
CA GLU A 55 -5.34 5.17 -15.01
C GLU A 55 -6.70 4.55 -15.35
N ARG A 56 -6.86 3.24 -15.14
CA ARG A 56 -8.10 2.50 -15.39
C ARG A 56 -9.27 3.03 -14.57
N PHE A 57 -9.06 3.29 -13.28
CA PHE A 57 -10.12 3.76 -12.37
C PHE A 57 -10.24 5.28 -12.31
N GLY A 58 -9.29 6.01 -12.90
CA GLY A 58 -9.32 7.47 -12.96
C GLY A 58 -9.03 8.16 -11.62
N LEU A 59 -8.30 7.49 -10.72
CA LEU A 59 -8.05 7.96 -9.36
C LEU A 59 -7.04 9.12 -9.33
N SER A 60 -7.20 10.00 -8.35
CA SER A 60 -6.30 11.15 -8.16
C SER A 60 -6.16 11.62 -6.71
N ALA A 61 -7.10 11.28 -5.82
CA ALA A 61 -7.03 11.65 -4.42
C ALA A 61 -6.13 10.69 -3.62
N ALA A 62 -5.44 11.20 -2.60
CA ALA A 62 -4.49 10.42 -1.81
C ALA A 62 -5.15 9.21 -1.14
N ASP A 63 -6.33 9.39 -0.56
CA ASP A 63 -7.10 8.32 0.08
C ASP A 63 -7.50 7.21 -0.90
N GLU A 64 -7.93 7.56 -2.12
CA GLU A 64 -8.24 6.59 -3.18
C GLU A 64 -7.00 5.79 -3.60
N LEU A 65 -5.83 6.44 -3.67
CA LEU A 65 -4.57 5.79 -4.03
C LEU A 65 -4.05 4.90 -2.89
N ILE A 66 -4.29 5.28 -1.65
CA ILE A 66 -4.02 4.42 -0.49
C ILE A 66 -4.89 3.17 -0.57
N ASP A 67 -6.20 3.30 -0.76
CA ASP A 67 -7.12 2.17 -0.90
C ASP A 67 -6.71 1.26 -2.07
N LEU A 68 -6.39 1.83 -3.23
CA LEU A 68 -5.92 1.06 -4.38
C LEU A 68 -4.64 0.29 -4.10
N SER A 69 -3.72 0.82 -3.29
CA SER A 69 -2.43 0.17 -3.02
C SER A 69 -2.55 -1.22 -2.40
N PHE A 70 -3.69 -1.53 -1.76
CA PHE A 70 -3.96 -2.84 -1.17
C PHE A 70 -4.44 -3.89 -2.17
N CYS A 71 -5.08 -3.47 -3.27
CA CYS A 71 -5.66 -4.40 -4.26
C CYS A 71 -5.04 -4.25 -5.67
N ALA A 72 -4.12 -3.31 -5.88
CA ALA A 72 -3.51 -3.09 -7.20
C ALA A 72 -2.82 -4.33 -7.79
N ARG A 73 -2.35 -5.24 -6.92
CA ARG A 73 -1.71 -6.50 -7.33
C ARG A 73 -2.67 -7.49 -7.97
N GLU A 74 -3.96 -7.30 -7.81
CA GLU A 74 -5.01 -8.19 -8.35
C GLU A 74 -5.36 -7.88 -9.81
N VAL A 75 -4.93 -6.74 -10.37
CA VAL A 75 -5.13 -6.45 -11.79
C VAL A 75 -4.10 -7.13 -12.66
N THR A 76 -4.51 -7.61 -13.83
CA THR A 76 -3.59 -8.13 -14.83
C THR A 76 -3.28 -7.06 -15.87
N VAL A 77 -2.00 -6.79 -16.10
CA VAL A 77 -1.54 -5.81 -17.09
C VAL A 77 -0.76 -6.54 -18.19
N ILE A 78 -1.23 -6.42 -19.43
CA ILE A 78 -0.58 -6.98 -20.60
C ILE A 78 0.00 -5.85 -21.42
N SER A 79 1.31 -5.68 -21.34
CA SER A 79 2.07 -4.70 -22.14
C SER A 79 2.57 -5.27 -23.48
N ASP A 80 2.66 -6.61 -23.57
CA ASP A 80 3.11 -7.32 -24.76
C ASP A 80 2.31 -8.63 -24.93
N PHE A 81 1.70 -8.80 -26.07
CA PHE A 81 0.93 -9.98 -26.45
C PHE A 81 1.73 -11.02 -27.25
N SER A 82 3.03 -10.81 -27.46
CA SER A 82 3.87 -11.70 -28.25
C SER A 82 4.08 -13.06 -27.57
N ASP A 83 4.05 -13.11 -26.23
CA ASP A 83 4.21 -14.31 -25.42
C ASP A 83 2.98 -14.57 -24.54
N LEU A 84 1.97 -15.20 -25.12
CA LEU A 84 0.74 -15.55 -24.42
C LEU A 84 0.95 -16.59 -23.31
N GLU A 85 1.98 -17.44 -23.44
CA GLU A 85 2.31 -18.42 -22.41
C GLU A 85 2.74 -17.70 -21.11
N LEU A 86 3.63 -16.73 -21.23
CA LEU A 86 4.06 -15.90 -20.09
C LEU A 86 2.92 -15.04 -19.54
N VAL A 87 2.09 -14.46 -20.40
CA VAL A 87 0.91 -13.68 -20.02
C VAL A 87 -0.04 -14.51 -19.16
N GLY A 88 -0.38 -15.72 -19.58
CA GLY A 88 -1.30 -16.57 -18.82
C GLY A 88 -0.73 -17.01 -17.48
N LYS A 89 0.55 -17.35 -17.42
CA LYS A 89 1.21 -17.70 -16.15
C LYS A 89 1.24 -16.54 -15.17
N ARG A 90 1.50 -15.31 -15.64
CA ARG A 90 1.42 -14.11 -14.82
C ARG A 90 0.00 -13.81 -14.35
N HIS A 91 -0.98 -13.95 -15.24
CA HIS A 91 -2.38 -13.80 -14.86
C HIS A 91 -2.78 -14.81 -13.78
N TYR A 92 -2.39 -16.07 -13.96
CA TYR A 92 -2.66 -17.13 -12.97
C TYR A 92 -2.10 -16.74 -11.57
N LEU A 93 -0.84 -16.31 -11.52
CA LEU A 93 -0.21 -15.83 -10.27
C LEU A 93 -0.92 -14.60 -9.70
N THR A 94 -1.37 -13.68 -10.55
CA THR A 94 -2.11 -12.48 -10.12
C THR A 94 -3.41 -12.85 -9.41
N VAL A 95 -4.16 -13.85 -9.93
CA VAL A 95 -5.46 -14.25 -9.40
C VAL A 95 -5.33 -15.17 -8.18
N HIS A 96 -4.33 -16.07 -8.17
CA HIS A 96 -4.16 -17.08 -7.11
C HIS A 96 -3.13 -16.70 -6.05
N GLY A 97 -2.35 -15.64 -6.26
CA GLY A 97 -1.29 -15.17 -5.37
C GLY A 97 -0.05 -16.05 -5.48
N ALA A 98 -0.03 -17.18 -4.80
CA ALA A 98 1.07 -18.15 -4.84
C ALA A 98 0.56 -19.53 -5.25
N CYS A 99 1.39 -20.29 -6.00
CA CYS A 99 1.10 -21.67 -6.39
C CYS A 99 2.33 -22.55 -6.29
N ASP A 100 2.14 -23.86 -6.31
CA ASP A 100 3.27 -24.80 -6.40
C ASP A 100 4.02 -24.58 -7.73
N PRO A 101 5.37 -24.52 -7.73
CA PRO A 101 6.15 -24.40 -8.96
C PRO A 101 5.79 -25.45 -10.04
N LYS A 102 5.47 -26.68 -9.63
CA LYS A 102 5.05 -27.74 -10.55
C LYS A 102 3.69 -27.48 -11.19
N GLU A 103 2.79 -26.84 -10.46
CA GLU A 103 1.48 -26.44 -10.97
C GLU A 103 1.66 -25.39 -12.06
N LEU A 104 2.52 -24.38 -11.82
CA LEU A 104 2.83 -23.34 -12.78
C LEU A 104 3.56 -23.87 -14.02
N GLU A 105 4.44 -24.88 -13.84
CA GLU A 105 5.14 -25.54 -14.97
C GLU A 105 4.16 -26.30 -15.88
N ASN A 106 3.14 -26.95 -15.31
CA ASN A 106 2.14 -27.74 -16.03
C ASN A 106 0.96 -26.90 -16.56
N LEU A 107 0.89 -25.62 -16.20
CA LEU A 107 -0.17 -24.72 -16.64
C LEU A 107 -0.02 -24.41 -18.14
N ASP A 108 -1.11 -24.61 -18.90
CA ASP A 108 -1.21 -24.05 -20.26
C ASP A 108 -1.46 -22.55 -20.17
N GLY A 109 -0.35 -21.79 -20.18
CA GLY A 109 -0.41 -20.34 -20.07
C GLY A 109 -1.11 -19.70 -21.26
N LYS A 110 -0.97 -20.28 -22.47
CA LYS A 110 -1.63 -19.76 -23.67
C LYS A 110 -3.16 -19.90 -23.57
N GLU A 111 -3.66 -21.04 -23.15
CA GLU A 111 -5.10 -21.24 -22.92
C GLU A 111 -5.61 -20.30 -21.83
N THR A 112 -4.87 -20.16 -20.73
CA THR A 112 -5.18 -19.24 -19.64
C THR A 112 -5.26 -17.77 -20.10
N ALA A 113 -4.30 -17.33 -20.94
CA ALA A 113 -4.31 -15.99 -21.51
C ALA A 113 -5.50 -15.76 -22.44
N LEU A 114 -5.81 -16.74 -23.29
CA LEU A 114 -6.96 -16.66 -24.21
C LEU A 114 -8.30 -16.64 -23.43
N ALA A 115 -8.40 -17.41 -22.34
CA ALA A 115 -9.56 -17.39 -21.47
C ALA A 115 -9.73 -16.00 -20.82
N LEU A 116 -8.66 -15.39 -20.33
CA LEU A 116 -8.69 -14.01 -19.82
C LEU A 116 -9.19 -13.02 -20.89
N ILE A 117 -8.56 -13.03 -22.07
CA ILE A 117 -8.85 -12.08 -23.17
C ILE A 117 -10.28 -12.20 -23.66
N SER A 118 -10.84 -13.42 -23.69
CA SER A 118 -12.20 -13.65 -24.14
C SER A 118 -13.26 -13.53 -23.03
N GLY A 119 -12.85 -13.67 -21.76
CA GLY A 119 -13.75 -13.77 -20.63
C GLY A 119 -14.15 -12.41 -20.02
N GLN A 120 -13.34 -11.37 -20.19
CA GLN A 120 -13.62 -10.04 -19.63
C GLN A 120 -13.10 -8.91 -20.52
N PRO A 121 -13.67 -7.71 -20.42
CA PRO A 121 -13.22 -6.56 -21.19
C PRO A 121 -11.85 -6.08 -20.71
N GLY A 122 -10.94 -5.85 -21.67
CA GLY A 122 -9.65 -5.20 -21.43
C GLY A 122 -9.77 -3.69 -21.63
N TYR A 123 -9.08 -2.93 -20.77
CA TYR A 123 -9.03 -1.46 -20.83
C TYR A 123 -7.65 -1.00 -21.30
N VAL A 124 -7.60 -0.25 -22.38
CA VAL A 124 -6.34 0.26 -22.94
C VAL A 124 -5.88 1.46 -22.12
N THR A 125 -4.65 1.37 -21.60
CA THR A 125 -3.95 2.43 -20.88
C THR A 125 -2.58 2.67 -21.53
N ARG A 126 -1.87 3.71 -21.11
CA ARG A 126 -0.48 3.92 -21.55
C ARG A 126 0.49 2.82 -21.09
N TYR A 127 0.08 2.00 -20.13
CA TYR A 127 0.88 0.91 -19.55
C TYR A 127 0.60 -0.45 -20.20
N GLY A 128 -0.41 -0.52 -21.05
CA GLY A 128 -0.86 -1.74 -21.69
C GLY A 128 -2.37 -1.94 -21.56
N VAL A 129 -2.84 -3.14 -21.82
CA VAL A 129 -4.23 -3.53 -21.62
C VAL A 129 -4.40 -4.04 -20.21
N VAL A 130 -5.33 -3.44 -19.47
CA VAL A 130 -5.64 -3.76 -18.07
C VAL A 130 -6.90 -4.60 -18.01
N TYR A 131 -6.82 -5.73 -17.33
CA TYR A 131 -7.94 -6.56 -16.93
C TYR A 131 -8.09 -6.43 -15.41
N ASP A 132 -9.20 -5.87 -14.95
CA ASP A 132 -9.39 -5.56 -13.54
C ASP A 132 -9.80 -6.76 -12.67
N ASN A 133 -10.02 -7.93 -13.30
CA ASN A 133 -10.35 -9.20 -12.64
C ASN A 133 -11.53 -9.10 -11.64
N GLY A 134 -12.36 -8.08 -11.79
CA GLY A 134 -13.52 -7.83 -10.93
C GLY A 134 -13.16 -7.25 -9.56
N ILE A 135 -11.94 -6.70 -9.38
CA ILE A 135 -11.56 -6.06 -8.11
C ILE A 135 -12.53 -4.94 -7.75
N LYS A 136 -12.80 -4.83 -6.46
CA LYS A 136 -13.56 -3.73 -5.88
C LYS A 136 -12.61 -2.89 -5.04
N LEU A 137 -12.63 -1.59 -5.27
CA LEU A 137 -11.93 -0.66 -4.37
C LEU A 137 -12.67 -0.64 -3.04
N GLU A 138 -12.16 -1.40 -2.08
CA GLU A 138 -12.66 -1.37 -0.72
C GLU A 138 -12.01 -0.24 0.04
N GLN A 139 -12.78 0.46 0.87
CA GLN A 139 -12.23 1.51 1.72
C GLN A 139 -11.41 0.87 2.84
N ALA A 140 -10.11 0.74 2.62
CA ALA A 140 -9.13 0.28 3.62
C ALA A 140 -8.68 1.42 4.54
N TYR A 141 -8.70 2.65 4.03
CA TYR A 141 -8.32 3.86 4.77
C TYR A 141 -9.56 4.67 5.18
N ASP A 142 -9.74 4.90 6.47
CA ASP A 142 -10.89 5.63 7.04
C ASP A 142 -10.73 7.17 7.03
N ARG A 143 -9.66 7.69 6.42
CA ARG A 143 -9.26 9.11 6.36
C ARG A 143 -8.87 9.71 7.71
N LYS A 144 -8.64 8.88 8.71
CA LYS A 144 -8.23 9.30 10.06
C LYS A 144 -7.01 8.53 10.55
N HIS A 145 -7.01 7.21 10.36
CA HIS A 145 -5.99 6.30 10.87
C HIS A 145 -5.31 5.64 9.69
N LEU A 146 -4.06 6.02 9.44
CA LEU A 146 -3.27 5.42 8.36
C LEU A 146 -3.14 3.91 8.60
N PRO A 147 -3.37 3.07 7.57
CA PRO A 147 -3.21 1.63 7.73
C PRO A 147 -1.76 1.26 8.05
N PRO A 148 -1.53 0.12 8.73
CA PRO A 148 -0.18 -0.40 8.89
C PRO A 148 0.40 -0.74 7.51
N ILE A 149 1.68 -0.39 7.30
CA ILE A 149 2.43 -0.80 6.10
C ILE A 149 3.47 -1.85 6.49
N TRP A 150 3.87 -2.64 5.48
CA TRP A 150 5.01 -3.53 5.65
C TRP A 150 6.24 -2.72 6.10
N MET A 151 6.96 -3.23 7.08
CA MET A 151 8.10 -2.54 7.68
C MET A 151 9.24 -2.37 6.66
N PRO A 152 9.59 -1.13 6.25
CA PRO A 152 10.68 -0.90 5.30
C PRO A 152 12.03 -1.31 5.87
N GLU A 153 13.04 -1.55 5.01
CA GLU A 153 14.38 -1.97 5.45
C GLU A 153 15.02 -1.01 6.47
N SER A 154 14.72 0.28 6.37
CA SER A 154 15.21 1.32 7.30
C SER A 154 14.52 1.29 8.67
N CYS A 155 13.39 0.62 8.78
CA CYS A 155 12.65 0.50 10.03
C CYS A 155 13.24 -0.64 10.87
N ILE A 156 13.52 -0.39 12.12
CA ILE A 156 14.03 -1.38 13.06
C ILE A 156 12.95 -1.95 13.98
N MET A 157 11.87 -1.20 14.17
CA MET A 157 10.75 -1.57 15.05
C MET A 157 9.49 -0.80 14.65
N GLU A 158 8.35 -1.44 14.70
CA GLU A 158 7.04 -0.82 14.60
C GLU A 158 6.34 -0.88 15.96
N LEU A 159 5.90 0.29 16.42
CA LEU A 159 5.16 0.44 17.66
C LEU A 159 3.70 0.77 17.38
N LYS A 160 2.79 0.13 18.09
CA LYS A 160 1.42 0.55 18.21
C LYS A 160 1.31 1.49 19.41
N ILE A 161 0.84 2.72 19.20
CA ILE A 161 0.62 3.71 20.25
C ILE A 161 -0.87 3.92 20.48
N ARG A 162 -1.28 4.10 21.73
CA ARG A 162 -2.65 4.36 22.16
C ARG A 162 -2.68 5.09 23.50
N VAL A 163 -3.83 5.63 23.89
CA VAL A 163 -4.03 6.09 25.25
C VAL A 163 -3.99 4.90 26.21
N THR A 164 -3.33 5.05 27.34
CA THR A 164 -3.24 4.00 28.38
C THR A 164 -4.62 3.51 28.79
N GLY A 165 -4.87 2.20 28.63
CA GLY A 165 -6.15 1.57 28.95
C GLY A 165 -7.24 1.71 27.88
N GLU A 166 -6.95 2.32 26.73
CA GLU A 166 -7.88 2.37 25.58
C GLU A 166 -7.68 1.16 24.66
N ASP A 167 -8.73 0.39 24.42
CA ASP A 167 -8.68 -0.83 23.58
C ASP A 167 -9.41 -0.67 22.24
N ASP A 168 -10.02 0.51 21.95
CA ASP A 168 -10.68 0.76 20.66
C ASP A 168 -9.63 0.77 19.52
N PRO A 169 -9.70 -0.16 18.55
CA PRO A 169 -8.78 -0.18 17.41
C PRO A 169 -8.75 1.11 16.60
N LYS A 170 -9.83 1.90 16.64
CA LYS A 170 -9.94 3.17 15.93
C LYS A 170 -9.18 4.32 16.60
N LYS A 171 -8.67 4.11 17.81
CA LYS A 171 -7.88 5.07 18.59
C LYS A 171 -6.44 4.59 18.79
N GLN A 172 -5.92 3.87 17.84
CA GLN A 172 -4.57 3.35 17.82
C GLN A 172 -3.87 3.83 16.56
N GLU A 173 -2.56 4.06 16.64
CA GLU A 173 -1.72 4.43 15.51
C GLU A 173 -0.44 3.60 15.51
N TRP A 174 0.17 3.43 14.34
CA TRP A 174 1.42 2.73 14.18
C TRP A 174 2.55 3.72 13.92
N VAL A 175 3.66 3.56 14.60
CA VAL A 175 4.85 4.41 14.48
C VAL A 175 6.04 3.53 14.18
N GLN A 176 6.70 3.79 13.07
CA GLN A 176 7.92 3.09 12.66
C GLN A 176 9.15 3.80 13.20
N LEU A 177 10.04 3.08 13.85
CA LEU A 177 11.31 3.59 14.39
C LEU A 177 12.50 3.26 13.47
N PRO A 178 13.45 4.20 13.31
CA PRO A 178 13.52 5.53 13.91
C PRO A 178 12.51 6.50 13.32
N THR A 179 11.96 7.39 14.14
CA THR A 179 11.04 8.43 13.70
C THR A 179 11.45 9.80 14.21
N SER A 180 10.94 10.86 13.58
CA SER A 180 11.13 12.22 14.08
C SER A 180 10.08 12.57 15.14
N GLN A 181 10.43 13.46 16.07
CA GLN A 181 9.49 13.95 17.07
C GLN A 181 8.19 14.49 16.43
N ILE A 182 8.29 15.20 15.31
CA ILE A 182 7.11 15.74 14.62
C ILE A 182 6.18 14.62 14.14
N LYS A 183 6.73 13.52 13.59
CA LYS A 183 5.91 12.38 13.15
C LYS A 183 5.24 11.69 14.34
N LEU A 184 5.96 11.52 15.45
CA LEU A 184 5.39 10.96 16.69
C LEU A 184 4.26 11.83 17.22
N GLU A 185 4.45 13.14 17.34
CA GLU A 185 3.42 14.08 17.79
C GLU A 185 2.16 14.03 16.93
N ARG A 186 2.30 13.91 15.60
CA ARG A 186 1.18 13.75 14.69
C ARG A 186 0.44 12.42 14.88
N ALA A 187 1.16 11.34 15.07
CA ALA A 187 0.56 10.03 15.36
C ALA A 187 -0.21 10.06 16.69
N MET A 188 0.36 10.68 17.73
CA MET A 188 -0.31 10.89 19.02
C MET A 188 -1.62 11.68 18.85
N LEU A 189 -1.61 12.74 18.06
CA LEU A 189 -2.83 13.53 17.78
C LEU A 189 -3.92 12.69 17.09
N ARG A 190 -3.55 11.86 16.13
CA ARG A 190 -4.51 10.97 15.44
C ARG A 190 -5.09 9.91 16.38
N ALA A 191 -4.25 9.33 17.24
CA ALA A 191 -4.67 8.39 18.28
C ALA A 191 -5.44 9.05 19.44
N GLY A 192 -5.52 10.39 19.48
CA GLY A 192 -6.16 11.12 20.57
C GLY A 192 -5.37 11.13 21.87
N ILE A 193 -4.03 10.92 21.80
CA ILE A 193 -3.13 10.88 22.95
C ILE A 193 -2.75 12.32 23.34
N PRO A 194 -3.13 12.82 24.54
CA PRO A 194 -2.92 14.21 24.90
C PRO A 194 -1.48 14.52 25.35
N SER A 195 -0.76 13.52 25.85
CA SER A 195 0.63 13.67 26.31
C SER A 195 1.38 12.35 26.31
N CYS A 196 2.70 12.38 26.26
CA CYS A 196 3.53 11.18 26.33
C CYS A 196 3.31 10.38 27.62
N GLY A 197 2.96 11.03 28.74
CA GLY A 197 2.69 10.35 30.02
C GLY A 197 1.38 9.53 30.02
N GLU A 198 0.52 9.73 29.03
CA GLU A 198 -0.72 8.96 28.85
C GLU A 198 -0.64 7.99 27.67
N MET A 199 0.52 7.91 27.05
CA MET A 199 0.77 7.04 25.90
C MET A 199 1.19 5.64 26.36
N GLN A 200 0.48 4.63 25.89
CA GLN A 200 0.92 3.24 25.94
C GLN A 200 1.54 2.87 24.60
N MET A 201 2.71 2.26 24.65
CA MET A 201 3.41 1.74 23.46
C MET A 201 3.46 0.22 23.55
N LEU A 202 3.17 -0.43 22.44
CA LEU A 202 3.23 -1.90 22.30
C LEU A 202 4.04 -2.20 21.05
N VAL A 203 5.02 -3.08 21.15
CA VAL A 203 5.76 -3.57 19.98
C VAL A 203 4.80 -4.35 19.09
N SER A 204 4.63 -3.93 17.85
CA SER A 204 3.82 -4.57 16.84
C SER A 204 4.65 -5.50 15.96
N ASP A 205 5.84 -5.04 15.56
CA ASP A 205 6.82 -5.79 14.81
C ASP A 205 8.23 -5.29 15.14
N SER A 206 9.23 -6.15 15.05
CA SER A 206 10.62 -5.82 15.41
C SER A 206 11.60 -6.66 14.63
N ARG A 207 12.77 -6.07 14.33
CA ARG A 207 13.92 -6.79 13.78
C ARG A 207 14.86 -7.34 14.86
N PHE A 208 14.58 -7.05 16.14
CA PHE A 208 15.32 -7.62 17.24
C PHE A 208 14.88 -9.06 17.53
N PRO A 209 15.76 -9.90 18.06
CA PRO A 209 15.37 -11.20 18.59
C PRO A 209 14.32 -11.08 19.71
N ASP A 210 13.42 -12.04 19.81
CA ASP A 210 12.31 -12.05 20.78
C ASP A 210 12.79 -11.84 22.23
N GLU A 211 14.00 -12.32 22.56
CA GLU A 211 14.59 -12.13 23.89
C GLU A 211 14.88 -10.67 24.21
N VAL A 212 15.16 -9.85 23.19
CA VAL A 212 15.41 -8.41 23.33
C VAL A 212 14.07 -7.66 23.44
N ASP A 213 13.10 -8.01 22.60
CA ASP A 213 11.78 -7.38 22.61
C ASP A 213 11.07 -7.52 23.96
N CYS A 214 11.22 -8.68 24.63
CA CYS A 214 10.66 -8.91 25.96
C CYS A 214 11.28 -8.06 27.08
N THR A 215 12.44 -7.46 26.82
CA THR A 215 13.18 -6.66 27.81
C THR A 215 13.11 -5.16 27.60
N LEU A 216 12.50 -4.73 26.47
CA LEU A 216 12.30 -3.31 26.18
C LEU A 216 11.25 -2.72 27.12
N ASP A 217 11.71 -2.04 28.14
CA ASP A 217 10.87 -1.22 28.99
C ASP A 217 10.68 0.15 28.30
N VAL A 218 9.48 0.39 27.82
CA VAL A 218 9.14 1.57 26.99
C VAL A 218 8.70 2.73 27.86
N GLU A 219 8.90 2.69 29.17
CA GLU A 219 8.54 3.76 30.11
C GLU A 219 9.57 4.90 30.22
N HIS A 220 10.63 4.91 29.34
CA HIS A 220 11.64 5.99 29.39
C HIS A 220 11.99 6.56 28.04
#